data_94bd0358303cd6f28e436abdde83df79
#
_entry.id   94bd0358303cd6f28e436abdde83df79
#
_cell.length_a   1.000
_cell.length_b   1.000
_cell.length_c   1.000
_cell.angle_alpha   90.00
_cell.angle_beta   90.00
_cell.angle_gamma   90.00
#
_symmetry.space_group_name_H-M   'P 1'
#
loop_
_entity.id
_entity.type
_entity.pdbx_description
1 polymer ?
#
loop_
_entity_poly.entity_id
_entity_poly.type
_entity_poly.pdbx_seq_one_letter_code
_entity_poly.pdbx_strand_id
1 'polypeptide(L)'
;MERLCKGRRPGRAELNSLWKNRMKSKQPQKNKKAICRPMQNNWHQMNRKQRREMTRKIQSEDLSLEVVHPDAAGIDIGNESHYVAVPLRRDSQPVRRFGCTTSELKGMGVWLKQCGIQTIALQSTGVYWIAVYDILEEAGFEVYLVNAKETKNLPGRKSDVQESQWLMKLHTYGLLRNSFRPSQEIRTMRTYWRQRNDLVRAAGRHIQRMQKALTQMNIQLANVLSDVSGMTGQAIVKAILAGDRDPYQLAALRNWRVKASEEEIARSLEGNWQEDLLFVLQQEQDGYEFCQRQMAECDQRLQQYLQQLEDRSQGVGLPEEKRKERLRKKKKGNAPQFDLRAELFRMTGTDLTQIDGIDVTTTMTILSEAGWDMSKWKTEHHFVSWLRLCPDNRISGDKIIGKGRLPTNNRVTNALRMAASTLRLSNTYLGAQFRRLRAKLGAPVAIKAMAAKLARLVYRMLRYGMQFIDRGAEFYDAQHRKLQILSLIHI
;
A
#
# COMPACT_ATOMS: atom_id res chain seq x y z
N MET A 1 -75.39 31.12 -2.75
CA MET A 1 -74.51 32.25 -2.34
C MET A 1 -73.16 31.64 -2.02
N GLU A 2 -72.20 31.98 -2.73
CA GLU A 2 -70.76 32.18 -2.44
C GLU A 2 -69.89 31.76 -3.63
N ARG A 3 -69.20 32.76 -4.15
CA ARG A 3 -68.38 32.66 -5.37
C ARG A 3 -67.00 32.12 -5.02
N LEU A 4 -66.63 31.03 -5.65
CA LEU A 4 -65.29 30.48 -5.63
C LEU A 4 -64.34 31.37 -6.45
N CYS A 5 -63.33 31.97 -5.81
CA CYS A 5 -62.20 32.62 -6.44
C CYS A 5 -61.24 31.56 -7.05
N LYS A 6 -61.17 31.51 -8.38
CA LYS A 6 -60.15 30.73 -9.13
C LYS A 6 -58.83 31.48 -9.07
N GLY A 7 -57.88 31.03 -8.25
CA GLY A 7 -56.48 31.46 -8.33
C GLY A 7 -55.77 30.85 -9.55
N ARG A 8 -55.31 31.71 -10.45
CA ARG A 8 -54.42 31.31 -11.55
C ARG A 8 -53.07 30.80 -11.03
N ARG A 9 -52.65 29.63 -11.48
CA ARG A 9 -51.28 29.14 -11.25
C ARG A 9 -50.29 30.01 -12.04
N PRO A 10 -49.18 30.50 -11.43
CA PRO A 10 -48.20 31.33 -12.13
C PRO A 10 -47.49 30.49 -13.20
N GLY A 11 -47.21 31.10 -14.36
CA GLY A 11 -46.58 30.48 -15.49
C GLY A 11 -45.09 30.19 -15.23
N ARG A 12 -44.53 29.24 -15.97
CA ARG A 12 -43.11 28.76 -15.83
C ARG A 12 -42.07 29.89 -15.94
N ALA A 13 -42.40 31.03 -16.61
CA ALA A 13 -41.57 32.22 -16.71
C ALA A 13 -41.51 33.04 -15.40
N GLU A 14 -42.66 33.14 -14.69
CA GLU A 14 -42.74 33.86 -13.41
C GLU A 14 -42.06 33.09 -12.27
N LEU A 15 -42.13 31.76 -12.26
CA LEU A 15 -41.37 30.91 -11.33
C LEU A 15 -39.86 31.04 -11.52
N ASN A 16 -39.38 31.17 -12.75
CA ASN A 16 -37.94 31.37 -13.03
C ASN A 16 -37.44 32.77 -12.64
N SER A 17 -38.29 33.81 -12.70
CA SER A 17 -37.93 35.16 -12.26
C SER A 17 -37.87 35.27 -10.72
N LEU A 18 -38.80 34.62 -10.04
CA LEU A 18 -38.84 34.53 -8.57
C LEU A 18 -37.62 33.71 -8.02
N TRP A 19 -37.20 32.69 -8.76
CA TRP A 19 -36.01 31.88 -8.40
C TRP A 19 -34.70 32.67 -8.59
N LYS A 20 -34.60 33.45 -9.69
CA LYS A 20 -33.42 34.31 -9.91
C LYS A 20 -33.31 35.46 -8.92
N ASN A 21 -34.40 36.03 -8.45
CA ASN A 21 -34.40 37.09 -7.44
C ASN A 21 -34.13 36.57 -6.02
N ARG A 22 -34.54 35.33 -5.69
CA ARG A 22 -34.25 34.71 -4.38
C ARG A 22 -32.81 34.28 -4.25
N MET A 23 -32.08 34.06 -5.37
CA MET A 23 -30.63 33.77 -5.37
C MET A 23 -29.77 35.02 -5.28
N LYS A 24 -30.28 36.21 -5.62
CA LYS A 24 -29.55 37.48 -5.50
C LYS A 24 -29.57 38.08 -4.10
N SER A 25 -30.50 37.69 -3.21
CA SER A 25 -30.68 38.25 -1.88
C SER A 25 -29.99 37.49 -0.74
N LYS A 26 -29.20 36.42 -1.04
CA LYS A 26 -28.42 35.64 -0.08
C LYS A 26 -26.92 35.64 -0.38
N GLN A 27 -26.33 36.83 -0.54
CA GLN A 27 -24.88 36.97 -0.35
C GLN A 27 -24.66 37.62 1.02
N PRO A 28 -24.15 36.92 2.03
CA PRO A 28 -23.62 37.58 3.20
C PRO A 28 -22.32 38.27 2.81
N GLN A 29 -22.26 39.57 3.03
CA GLN A 29 -21.01 40.34 2.98
C GLN A 29 -20.00 39.69 3.94
N LYS A 30 -19.03 38.97 3.41
CA LYS A 30 -17.89 38.47 4.16
C LYS A 30 -16.85 39.56 4.29
N ASN A 31 -16.92 40.32 5.36
CA ASN A 31 -15.73 40.99 5.90
C ASN A 31 -14.76 39.89 6.35
N LYS A 32 -13.91 39.48 5.42
CA LYS A 32 -12.75 38.65 5.72
C LYS A 32 -11.57 39.54 5.98
N LYS A 33 -11.29 39.83 7.24
CA LYS A 33 -9.89 39.98 7.65
C LYS A 33 -9.24 38.64 7.33
N ALA A 34 -8.52 38.58 6.23
CA ALA A 34 -7.69 37.45 5.84
C ALA A 34 -6.57 37.37 6.89
N ILE A 35 -6.73 36.49 7.86
CA ILE A 35 -5.59 35.90 8.55
C ILE A 35 -4.88 35.12 7.47
N CYS A 36 -3.77 35.65 6.97
CA CYS A 36 -2.85 34.94 6.10
C CYS A 36 -2.37 33.69 6.84
N ARG A 37 -3.01 32.56 6.60
CA ARG A 37 -2.39 31.27 6.86
C ARG A 37 -1.24 31.18 5.87
N PRO A 38 0.01 30.84 6.30
CA PRO A 38 1.09 30.60 5.38
C PRO A 38 0.63 29.56 4.37
N MET A 39 0.60 29.93 3.09
CA MET A 39 0.33 29.00 2.01
C MET A 39 1.50 28.01 2.03
N GLN A 40 1.28 26.81 2.55
CA GLN A 40 2.19 25.68 2.31
C GLN A 40 2.15 25.39 0.81
N ASN A 41 3.00 26.08 0.06
CA ASN A 41 3.14 25.95 -1.38
C ASN A 41 3.82 24.61 -1.68
N ASN A 42 3.05 23.56 -1.83
CA ASN A 42 3.57 22.25 -2.19
C ASN A 42 3.97 22.23 -3.67
N TRP A 43 5.26 22.20 -3.96
CA TRP A 43 5.83 22.15 -5.31
C TRP A 43 5.13 21.18 -6.27
N HIS A 44 4.81 19.98 -5.82
CA HIS A 44 4.17 18.96 -6.68
C HIS A 44 2.69 19.27 -7.03
N GLN A 45 2.02 20.18 -6.30
CA GLN A 45 0.65 20.63 -6.59
C GLN A 45 0.64 21.78 -7.62
N MET A 46 1.78 22.40 -7.85
CA MET A 46 1.92 23.51 -8.80
C MET A 46 1.84 23.01 -10.24
N ASN A 47 1.14 23.76 -11.10
CA ASN A 47 1.15 23.54 -12.54
C ASN A 47 2.48 23.98 -13.16
N ARG A 48 2.72 23.69 -14.47
CA ARG A 48 3.98 23.98 -15.15
C ARG A 48 4.34 25.49 -15.16
N LYS A 49 3.35 26.37 -15.28
CA LYS A 49 3.55 27.83 -15.27
C LYS A 49 3.96 28.30 -13.88
N GLN A 50 3.25 27.87 -12.86
CA GLN A 50 3.57 28.19 -11.46
C GLN A 50 4.95 27.67 -11.04
N ARG A 51 5.34 26.44 -11.44
CA ARG A 51 6.69 25.92 -11.20
C ARG A 51 7.78 26.75 -11.88
N ARG A 52 7.57 27.20 -13.15
CA ARG A 52 8.53 28.07 -13.85
C ARG A 52 8.67 29.41 -13.17
N GLU A 53 7.58 30.01 -12.75
CA GLU A 53 7.58 31.28 -12.04
C GLU A 53 8.29 31.14 -10.69
N MET A 54 7.93 30.11 -9.91
CA MET A 54 8.59 29.84 -8.63
C MET A 54 10.07 29.51 -8.81
N THR A 55 10.46 28.74 -9.84
CA THR A 55 11.89 28.51 -10.17
C THR A 55 12.64 29.80 -10.40
N ARG A 56 12.06 30.73 -11.15
CA ARG A 56 12.69 32.06 -11.37
C ARG A 56 12.87 32.82 -10.07
N LYS A 57 11.84 32.88 -9.24
CA LYS A 57 11.90 33.53 -7.92
C LYS A 57 12.96 32.91 -7.01
N ILE A 58 13.05 31.57 -6.96
CA ILE A 58 14.08 30.86 -6.16
C ILE A 58 15.49 31.14 -6.71
N GLN A 59 15.65 31.17 -8.03
CA GLN A 59 16.96 31.44 -8.65
C GLN A 59 17.41 32.91 -8.46
N SER A 60 16.48 33.86 -8.44
CA SER A 60 16.74 35.28 -8.19
C SER A 60 16.79 35.64 -6.69
N GLU A 61 16.61 34.66 -5.79
CA GLU A 61 16.54 34.88 -4.33
C GLU A 61 15.53 36.01 -3.97
N ASP A 62 14.35 35.93 -4.62
CA ASP A 62 13.30 36.92 -4.46
C ASP A 62 12.88 37.06 -3.00
N LEU A 63 13.03 38.25 -2.44
CA LEU A 63 12.70 38.58 -1.05
C LEU A 63 11.21 38.38 -0.70
N SER A 64 10.33 38.20 -1.70
CA SER A 64 8.92 37.88 -1.48
C SER A 64 8.68 36.39 -1.07
N LEU A 65 9.72 35.55 -1.14
CA LEU A 65 9.64 34.17 -0.72
C LEU A 65 9.88 34.03 0.79
N GLU A 66 8.93 33.49 1.49
CA GLU A 66 9.06 33.16 2.92
C GLU A 66 10.06 32.01 3.11
N VAL A 67 11.08 32.23 3.92
CA VAL A 67 12.06 31.22 4.33
C VAL A 67 11.45 30.41 5.47
N VAL A 68 11.15 29.13 5.20
CA VAL A 68 10.55 28.21 6.17
C VAL A 68 11.63 27.47 6.98
N HIS A 69 12.71 27.05 6.32
CA HIS A 69 13.83 26.33 6.93
C HIS A 69 15.14 27.08 6.66
N PRO A 70 15.52 28.04 7.52
CA PRO A 70 16.73 28.85 7.31
C PRO A 70 18.03 28.05 7.43
N ASP A 71 18.00 26.96 8.16
CA ASP A 71 19.14 26.09 8.46
C ASP A 71 19.01 24.73 7.74
N ALA A 72 18.65 24.82 6.46
CA ALA A 72 18.40 23.66 5.60
C ALA A 72 19.65 23.22 4.84
N ALA A 73 19.83 21.91 4.67
CA ALA A 73 20.76 21.32 3.70
C ALA A 73 20.02 20.47 2.67
N GLY A 74 20.67 20.24 1.52
CA GLY A 74 20.18 19.34 0.48
C GLY A 74 21.23 18.30 0.14
N ILE A 75 20.84 17.02 0.08
CA ILE A 75 21.72 15.90 -0.25
C ILE A 75 21.23 15.19 -1.50
N ASP A 76 22.06 15.20 -2.54
CA ASP A 76 21.88 14.32 -3.68
C ASP A 76 22.61 13.00 -3.44
N ILE A 77 21.86 11.89 -3.55
CA ILE A 77 22.29 10.54 -3.19
C ILE A 77 22.78 9.79 -4.42
N GLY A 78 24.07 9.50 -4.44
CA GLY A 78 24.70 8.61 -5.42
C GLY A 78 25.03 7.22 -4.86
N ASN A 79 25.51 6.34 -5.72
CA ASN A 79 25.97 5.00 -5.36
C ASN A 79 27.33 5.04 -4.64
N GLU A 80 28.27 5.83 -5.14
CA GLU A 80 29.66 5.88 -4.68
C GLU A 80 29.91 7.11 -3.79
N SER A 81 29.14 8.15 -3.96
CA SER A 81 29.32 9.39 -3.20
C SER A 81 28.03 10.21 -3.17
N HIS A 82 27.96 11.11 -2.23
CA HIS A 82 26.86 12.03 -1.98
C HIS A 82 27.33 13.47 -2.11
N TYR A 83 26.55 14.30 -2.79
CA TYR A 83 26.80 15.74 -2.84
C TYR A 83 25.88 16.47 -1.86
N VAL A 84 26.48 17.25 -0.98
CA VAL A 84 25.78 17.92 0.11
C VAL A 84 25.93 19.43 -0.05
N ALA A 85 24.81 20.14 -0.12
CA ALA A 85 24.77 21.59 -0.24
C ALA A 85 24.23 22.23 1.04
N VAL A 86 24.92 23.27 1.52
CA VAL A 86 24.49 24.15 2.61
C VAL A 86 24.36 25.58 2.10
N PRO A 87 23.69 26.53 2.82
CA PRO A 87 23.62 27.90 2.42
C PRO A 87 25.02 28.54 2.32
N LEU A 88 25.26 29.41 1.30
CA LEU A 88 26.55 30.05 1.01
C LEU A 88 27.21 30.75 2.22
N ARG A 89 26.38 31.26 3.14
CA ARG A 89 26.84 31.97 4.35
C ARG A 89 27.37 31.02 5.46
N ARG A 90 27.25 29.70 5.30
CA ARG A 90 27.57 28.72 6.35
C ARG A 90 28.96 28.12 6.21
N ASP A 91 29.49 28.06 4.98
CA ASP A 91 30.83 27.52 4.70
C ASP A 91 31.42 28.15 3.44
N SER A 92 32.74 28.31 3.40
CA SER A 92 33.46 28.78 2.22
C SER A 92 33.37 27.85 1.03
N GLN A 93 33.20 26.52 1.30
CA GLN A 93 32.86 25.50 0.33
C GLN A 93 31.44 24.99 0.58
N PRO A 94 30.39 25.67 0.12
CA PRO A 94 29.02 25.38 0.47
C PRO A 94 28.49 24.08 -0.15
N VAL A 95 29.22 23.43 -1.07
CA VAL A 95 28.93 22.12 -1.61
C VAL A 95 30.15 21.23 -1.43
N ARG A 96 29.96 20.10 -0.73
CA ARG A 96 31.00 19.09 -0.52
C ARG A 96 30.56 17.74 -1.01
N ARG A 97 31.54 16.92 -1.45
CA ARG A 97 31.37 15.52 -1.81
C ARG A 97 31.83 14.67 -0.64
N PHE A 98 31.01 13.68 -0.24
CA PHE A 98 31.33 12.66 0.75
C PHE A 98 31.18 11.29 0.12
N GLY A 99 32.03 10.33 0.50
CA GLY A 99 31.88 8.93 0.10
C GLY A 99 30.79 8.23 0.88
N CYS A 100 30.66 6.91 0.66
CA CYS A 100 29.59 6.08 1.21
C CYS A 100 30.02 5.27 2.45
N THR A 101 31.28 5.39 2.89
CA THR A 101 31.73 4.67 4.08
C THR A 101 31.13 5.26 5.36
N THR A 102 30.94 4.44 6.38
CA THR A 102 30.34 4.89 7.64
C THR A 102 31.10 6.06 8.26
N SER A 103 32.44 6.06 8.15
CA SER A 103 33.30 7.15 8.66
C SER A 103 33.05 8.46 7.93
N GLU A 104 32.94 8.42 6.60
CA GLU A 104 32.66 9.60 5.77
C GLU A 104 31.24 10.14 6.01
N LEU A 105 30.25 9.26 6.16
CA LEU A 105 28.87 9.65 6.50
C LEU A 105 28.80 10.29 7.90
N LYS A 106 29.54 9.78 8.88
CA LYS A 106 29.67 10.42 10.20
C LYS A 106 30.38 11.75 10.10
N GLY A 107 31.48 11.85 9.30
CA GLY A 107 32.18 13.09 9.01
C GLY A 107 31.27 14.13 8.36
N MET A 108 30.41 13.73 7.43
CA MET A 108 29.36 14.57 6.85
C MET A 108 28.43 15.14 7.93
N GLY A 109 27.96 14.30 8.88
CA GLY A 109 27.14 14.74 10.00
C GLY A 109 27.83 15.76 10.89
N VAL A 110 29.12 15.55 11.19
CA VAL A 110 29.94 16.52 11.97
C VAL A 110 30.04 17.85 11.22
N TRP A 111 30.38 17.83 9.94
CA TRP A 111 30.46 19.07 9.11
C TRP A 111 29.13 19.82 9.05
N LEU A 112 28.00 19.11 8.86
CA LEU A 112 26.67 19.72 8.85
C LEU A 112 26.34 20.41 10.18
N LYS A 113 26.73 19.82 11.33
CA LYS A 113 26.60 20.47 12.63
C LYS A 113 27.46 21.72 12.76
N GLN A 114 28.71 21.69 12.28
CA GLN A 114 29.60 22.87 12.27
C GLN A 114 29.00 24.00 11.42
N CYS A 115 28.30 23.66 10.33
CA CYS A 115 27.56 24.63 9.51
C CYS A 115 26.26 25.12 10.17
N GLY A 116 25.88 24.62 11.37
CA GLY A 116 24.66 24.97 12.07
C GLY A 116 23.38 24.53 11.35
N ILE A 117 23.42 23.42 10.62
CA ILE A 117 22.27 22.85 9.95
C ILE A 117 21.38 22.11 10.97
N GLN A 118 20.08 22.26 10.84
CA GLN A 118 19.07 21.58 11.68
C GLN A 118 18.23 20.58 10.90
N THR A 119 17.93 20.90 9.63
CA THR A 119 17.03 20.07 8.82
C THR A 119 17.63 19.79 7.44
N ILE A 120 17.42 18.57 6.95
CA ILE A 120 18.10 18.05 5.76
C ILE A 120 17.08 17.42 4.82
N ALA A 121 17.09 17.80 3.54
CA ALA A 121 16.34 17.10 2.51
C ALA A 121 17.27 16.19 1.71
N LEU A 122 16.90 14.91 1.55
CA LEU A 122 17.63 13.94 0.75
C LEU A 122 16.71 13.18 -0.20
N GLN A 123 17.24 12.81 -1.38
CA GLN A 123 16.48 12.07 -2.37
C GLN A 123 16.42 10.57 -2.06
N SER A 124 15.23 9.95 -2.30
CA SER A 124 15.02 8.52 -2.15
C SER A 124 15.46 7.75 -3.40
N THR A 125 16.76 7.70 -3.69
CA THR A 125 17.32 6.97 -4.83
C THR A 125 17.70 5.56 -4.42
N GLY A 126 17.05 4.55 -5.00
CA GLY A 126 17.32 3.13 -4.71
C GLY A 126 17.24 2.80 -3.22
N VAL A 127 18.30 2.18 -2.69
CA VAL A 127 18.49 1.84 -1.25
C VAL A 127 19.59 2.69 -0.60
N TYR A 128 20.32 3.47 -1.38
CA TYR A 128 21.55 4.18 -0.95
C TYR A 128 21.29 5.25 0.11
N TRP A 129 20.08 5.79 0.13
CA TRP A 129 19.67 6.80 1.11
C TRP A 129 19.51 6.27 2.54
N ILE A 130 19.38 4.93 2.73
CA ILE A 130 19.01 4.35 4.03
C ILE A 130 20.10 4.61 5.08
N ALA A 131 21.35 4.27 4.77
CA ALA A 131 22.47 4.48 5.70
C ALA A 131 22.70 5.97 6.00
N VAL A 132 22.60 6.83 4.99
CA VAL A 132 22.71 8.29 5.15
C VAL A 132 21.62 8.80 6.08
N TYR A 133 20.38 8.40 5.85
CA TYR A 133 19.25 8.80 6.67
C TYR A 133 19.43 8.36 8.13
N ASP A 134 19.78 7.09 8.38
CA ASP A 134 19.92 6.55 9.73
C ASP A 134 21.01 7.28 10.51
N ILE A 135 22.19 7.50 9.91
CA ILE A 135 23.32 8.20 10.55
C ILE A 135 22.97 9.66 10.87
N LEU A 136 22.24 10.33 9.96
CA LEU A 136 21.85 11.73 10.19
C LEU A 136 20.71 11.85 11.22
N GLU A 137 19.76 10.91 11.23
CA GLU A 137 18.70 10.84 12.24
C GLU A 137 19.30 10.58 13.65
N GLU A 138 20.25 9.62 13.76
CA GLU A 138 21.01 9.35 15.01
C GLU A 138 21.84 10.56 15.46
N ALA A 139 22.36 11.34 14.53
CA ALA A 139 23.07 12.58 14.82
C ALA A 139 22.13 13.71 15.27
N GLY A 140 20.81 13.53 15.27
CA GLY A 140 19.81 14.48 15.75
C GLY A 140 19.34 15.50 14.72
N PHE A 141 19.52 15.26 13.43
CA PHE A 141 18.96 16.10 12.39
C PHE A 141 17.51 15.74 12.08
N GLU A 142 16.68 16.74 11.72
CA GLU A 142 15.37 16.49 11.13
C GLU A 142 15.54 16.17 9.64
N VAL A 143 15.35 14.90 9.27
CA VAL A 143 15.62 14.42 7.91
C VAL A 143 14.35 14.26 7.10
N TYR A 144 14.27 14.97 5.97
CA TYR A 144 13.20 14.90 4.97
C TYR A 144 13.60 13.97 3.83
N LEU A 145 12.95 12.83 3.75
CA LEU A 145 13.10 11.90 2.63
C LEU A 145 12.19 12.34 1.48
N VAL A 146 12.76 12.75 0.36
CA VAL A 146 12.04 13.34 -0.76
C VAL A 146 12.02 12.38 -1.96
N ASN A 147 10.85 12.24 -2.59
CA ASN A 147 10.74 11.44 -3.81
C ASN A 147 11.43 12.16 -4.98
N ALA A 148 12.39 11.50 -5.63
CA ALA A 148 13.14 12.04 -6.77
C ALA A 148 12.24 12.54 -7.94
N LYS A 149 11.00 12.02 -8.08
CA LYS A 149 10.04 12.53 -9.07
C LYS A 149 9.51 13.93 -8.75
N GLU A 150 9.53 14.33 -7.49
CA GLU A 150 9.03 15.64 -7.06
C GLU A 150 10.06 16.74 -7.28
N THR A 151 11.34 16.39 -7.31
CA THR A 151 12.46 17.34 -7.54
C THR A 151 12.87 17.44 -9.00
N LYS A 152 12.47 16.48 -9.86
CA LYS A 152 12.73 16.52 -11.30
C LYS A 152 12.03 17.69 -11.95
N ASN A 153 12.76 18.57 -12.60
CA ASN A 153 12.38 19.62 -13.56
C ASN A 153 13.30 20.85 -13.48
N LEU A 154 14.59 20.61 -13.19
CA LEU A 154 15.60 21.64 -13.42
C LEU A 154 15.77 21.84 -14.93
N PRO A 155 15.66 23.06 -15.47
CA PRO A 155 16.06 23.36 -16.84
C PRO A 155 17.59 23.33 -16.94
N GLY A 156 18.12 22.71 -17.98
CA GLY A 156 19.55 22.67 -18.26
C GLY A 156 20.23 21.31 -18.00
N ARG A 157 21.55 21.28 -18.17
CA ARG A 157 22.38 20.09 -17.82
C ARG A 157 22.38 19.92 -16.31
N LYS A 158 22.08 18.69 -15.88
CA LYS A 158 22.07 18.32 -14.48
C LYS A 158 23.47 17.90 -14.05
N SER A 159 23.94 18.45 -12.95
CA SER A 159 25.07 17.94 -12.19
C SER A 159 24.62 17.67 -10.76
N ASP A 160 25.27 16.73 -10.10
CA ASP A 160 24.95 16.35 -8.71
C ASP A 160 25.09 17.56 -7.76
N VAL A 161 26.04 18.45 -8.05
CA VAL A 161 26.20 19.74 -7.36
C VAL A 161 24.95 20.61 -7.49
N GLN A 162 24.41 20.74 -8.71
CA GLN A 162 23.20 21.53 -8.93
C GLN A 162 21.96 20.87 -8.34
N GLU A 163 21.88 19.53 -8.34
CA GLU A 163 20.76 18.79 -7.74
C GLU A 163 20.74 18.97 -6.22
N SER A 164 21.90 18.86 -5.55
CA SER A 164 22.01 19.10 -4.10
C SER A 164 21.66 20.55 -3.72
N GLN A 165 22.16 21.54 -4.45
CA GLN A 165 21.83 22.95 -4.24
C GLN A 165 20.34 23.24 -4.48
N TRP A 166 19.76 22.65 -5.52
CA TRP A 166 18.35 22.81 -5.82
C TRP A 166 17.46 22.18 -4.72
N LEU A 167 17.84 21.01 -4.24
CA LEU A 167 17.14 20.34 -3.15
C LEU A 167 17.17 21.18 -1.88
N MET A 168 18.34 21.74 -1.52
CA MET A 168 18.50 22.67 -0.40
C MET A 168 17.58 23.89 -0.56
N LYS A 169 17.58 24.57 -1.72
CA LYS A 169 16.72 25.74 -1.98
C LYS A 169 15.24 25.39 -1.87
N LEU A 170 14.77 24.28 -2.47
CA LEU A 170 13.39 23.84 -2.34
C LEU A 170 13.00 23.57 -0.88
N HIS A 171 13.94 23.00 -0.10
CA HIS A 171 13.73 22.73 1.31
C HIS A 171 13.68 23.99 2.14
N THR A 172 14.58 24.93 1.90
CA THR A 172 14.60 26.26 2.54
C THR A 172 13.25 26.96 2.45
N TYR A 173 12.60 26.90 1.29
CA TYR A 173 11.27 27.52 1.09
C TYR A 173 10.08 26.60 1.41
N GLY A 174 10.29 25.46 2.11
CA GLY A 174 9.20 24.58 2.53
C GLY A 174 8.41 23.93 1.40
N LEU A 175 9.00 23.79 0.20
CA LEU A 175 8.33 23.28 -1.00
C LEU A 175 8.37 21.76 -1.12
N LEU A 176 9.11 21.08 -0.25
CA LEU A 176 9.29 19.63 -0.26
C LEU A 176 8.35 18.95 0.75
N ARG A 177 7.90 17.75 0.39
CA ARG A 177 7.15 16.89 1.30
C ARG A 177 8.06 15.79 1.84
N ASN A 178 7.98 15.59 3.15
CA ASN A 178 8.59 14.42 3.75
C ASN A 178 7.81 13.16 3.37
N SER A 179 8.52 12.15 2.86
CA SER A 179 7.96 10.83 2.59
C SER A 179 7.77 10.08 3.91
N PHE A 180 6.70 9.30 3.99
CA PHE A 180 6.45 8.47 5.15
C PHE A 180 7.56 7.43 5.33
N ARG A 181 8.23 7.47 6.46
CA ARG A 181 9.16 6.45 6.93
C ARG A 181 8.65 5.89 8.26
N PRO A 182 8.41 4.58 8.37
CA PRO A 182 7.96 3.99 9.62
C PRO A 182 9.09 3.93 10.66
N SER A 183 8.70 3.73 11.93
CA SER A 183 9.62 3.52 13.03
C SER A 183 10.55 2.31 12.80
N GLN A 184 11.63 2.23 13.55
CA GLN A 184 12.59 1.13 13.47
C GLN A 184 11.92 -0.23 13.69
N GLU A 185 11.01 -0.30 14.65
CA GLU A 185 10.24 -1.52 14.95
C GLU A 185 9.48 -2.03 13.73
N ILE A 186 8.77 -1.11 13.05
CA ILE A 186 8.03 -1.45 11.84
C ILE A 186 8.98 -1.82 10.70
N ARG A 187 10.15 -1.17 10.59
CA ARG A 187 11.14 -1.48 9.55
C ARG A 187 11.69 -2.90 9.71
N THR A 188 12.00 -3.31 10.94
CA THR A 188 12.47 -4.67 11.25
C THR A 188 11.41 -5.72 10.90
N MET A 189 10.18 -5.52 11.39
CA MET A 189 9.03 -6.39 11.06
C MET A 189 8.79 -6.47 9.55
N ARG A 190 8.89 -5.34 8.85
CA ARG A 190 8.76 -5.22 7.40
C ARG A 190 9.82 -6.05 6.67
N THR A 191 11.06 -6.05 7.14
CA THR A 191 12.16 -6.80 6.53
C THR A 191 11.87 -8.29 6.56
N TYR A 192 11.53 -8.85 7.73
CA TYR A 192 11.17 -10.26 7.85
C TYR A 192 9.95 -10.64 7.00
N TRP A 193 8.90 -9.82 7.05
CA TRP A 193 7.67 -10.09 6.29
C TRP A 193 7.88 -10.01 4.78
N ARG A 194 8.66 -9.07 4.29
CA ARG A 194 8.99 -8.96 2.87
C ARG A 194 9.83 -10.12 2.39
N GLN A 195 10.86 -10.50 3.13
CA GLN A 195 11.71 -11.66 2.82
C GLN A 195 10.86 -12.93 2.72
N ARG A 196 10.00 -13.17 3.70
CA ARG A 196 9.07 -14.29 3.68
C ARG A 196 8.17 -14.29 2.43
N ASN A 197 7.60 -13.15 2.07
CA ASN A 197 6.75 -13.03 0.89
C ASN A 197 7.51 -13.22 -0.43
N ASP A 198 8.78 -12.87 -0.46
CA ASP A 198 9.64 -13.10 -1.63
C ASP A 198 9.94 -14.60 -1.78
N LEU A 199 10.14 -15.33 -0.67
CA LEU A 199 10.28 -16.78 -0.65
C LEU A 199 8.98 -17.49 -1.08
N VAL A 200 7.81 -17.03 -0.64
CA VAL A 200 6.51 -17.56 -1.14
C VAL A 200 6.40 -17.43 -2.65
N ARG A 201 6.83 -16.29 -3.20
CA ARG A 201 6.83 -16.09 -4.66
C ARG A 201 7.86 -16.96 -5.37
N ALA A 202 9.03 -17.18 -4.77
CA ALA A 202 10.05 -18.07 -5.30
C ALA A 202 9.54 -19.51 -5.33
N ALA A 203 8.98 -20.01 -4.22
CA ALA A 203 8.35 -21.32 -4.15
C ALA A 203 7.26 -21.51 -5.22
N GLY A 204 6.42 -20.50 -5.45
CA GLY A 204 5.43 -20.55 -6.53
C GLY A 204 6.04 -20.68 -7.94
N ARG A 205 7.19 -20.06 -8.20
CA ARG A 205 7.92 -20.23 -9.46
C ARG A 205 8.48 -21.64 -9.63
N HIS A 206 9.03 -22.22 -8.56
CA HIS A 206 9.49 -23.61 -8.57
C HIS A 206 8.36 -24.58 -8.87
N ILE A 207 7.19 -24.42 -8.23
CA ILE A 207 6.00 -25.24 -8.52
C ILE A 207 5.61 -25.15 -10.00
N GLN A 208 5.56 -23.96 -10.58
CA GLN A 208 5.23 -23.78 -12.01
C GLN A 208 6.22 -24.48 -12.92
N ARG A 209 7.51 -24.45 -12.60
CA ARG A 209 8.56 -25.12 -13.37
C ARG A 209 8.51 -26.64 -13.22
N MET A 210 8.24 -27.16 -12.02
CA MET A 210 7.97 -28.58 -11.81
C MET A 210 6.80 -29.06 -12.68
N GLN A 211 5.67 -28.32 -12.65
CA GLN A 211 4.52 -28.64 -13.48
C GLN A 211 4.87 -28.62 -14.98
N LYS A 212 5.71 -27.66 -15.42
CA LYS A 212 6.18 -27.60 -16.80
C LYS A 212 7.02 -28.81 -17.17
N ALA A 213 7.99 -29.22 -16.35
CA ALA A 213 8.83 -30.39 -16.59
C ALA A 213 7.96 -31.68 -16.68
N LEU A 214 7.03 -31.88 -15.76
CA LEU A 214 6.08 -32.99 -15.80
C LEU A 214 5.25 -32.99 -17.10
N THR A 215 4.70 -31.83 -17.48
CA THR A 215 3.90 -31.72 -18.70
C THR A 215 4.73 -31.99 -19.98
N GLN A 216 6.00 -31.61 -20.01
CA GLN A 216 6.90 -31.92 -21.14
C GLN A 216 7.18 -33.42 -21.28
N MET A 217 7.19 -34.16 -20.17
CA MET A 217 7.22 -35.62 -20.14
C MET A 217 5.86 -36.28 -20.38
N ASN A 218 4.84 -35.52 -20.78
CA ASN A 218 3.44 -35.94 -20.90
C ASN A 218 2.82 -36.46 -19.60
N ILE A 219 3.34 -36.07 -18.45
CA ILE A 219 2.77 -36.40 -17.14
C ILE A 219 1.76 -35.31 -16.78
N GLN A 220 0.46 -35.66 -16.80
CA GLN A 220 -0.65 -34.72 -16.70
C GLN A 220 -1.18 -34.58 -15.28
N LEU A 221 -0.32 -34.71 -14.28
CA LEU A 221 -0.67 -34.71 -12.86
C LEU A 221 -1.43 -33.45 -12.42
N ALA A 222 -1.14 -32.31 -13.01
CA ALA A 222 -1.83 -31.04 -12.73
C ALA A 222 -3.30 -31.01 -13.20
N ASN A 223 -3.71 -31.93 -14.08
CA ASN A 223 -5.09 -32.02 -14.55
C ASN A 223 -5.99 -32.82 -13.59
N VAL A 224 -5.41 -33.72 -12.81
CA VAL A 224 -6.13 -34.59 -11.85
C VAL A 224 -5.97 -34.12 -10.40
N LEU A 225 -4.87 -33.46 -10.07
CA LEU A 225 -4.64 -32.88 -8.75
C LEU A 225 -4.85 -31.35 -8.79
N SER A 226 -5.64 -30.86 -7.87
CA SER A 226 -5.87 -29.41 -7.73
C SER A 226 -4.62 -28.62 -7.29
N ASP A 227 -3.62 -29.31 -6.72
CA ASP A 227 -2.41 -28.72 -6.16
C ASP A 227 -1.27 -29.75 -6.16
N VAL A 228 -0.32 -29.63 -7.08
CA VAL A 228 0.86 -30.48 -7.18
C VAL A 228 1.81 -30.28 -5.99
N SER A 229 1.77 -29.12 -5.32
CA SER A 229 2.54 -28.87 -4.10
C SER A 229 1.87 -29.43 -2.83
N GLY A 230 0.66 -30.01 -2.95
CA GLY A 230 -0.03 -30.66 -1.86
C GLY A 230 0.56 -32.03 -1.49
N MET A 231 0.06 -32.67 -0.40
CA MET A 231 0.61 -33.92 0.13
C MET A 231 0.74 -35.01 -0.93
N THR A 232 -0.31 -35.26 -1.70
CA THR A 232 -0.30 -36.29 -2.76
C THR A 232 0.67 -35.94 -3.87
N GLY A 233 0.62 -34.70 -4.38
CA GLY A 233 1.52 -34.27 -5.46
C GLY A 233 2.99 -34.33 -5.06
N GLN A 234 3.33 -33.91 -3.85
CA GLN A 234 4.68 -33.98 -3.32
C GLN A 234 5.15 -35.44 -3.09
N ALA A 235 4.27 -36.33 -2.62
CA ALA A 235 4.59 -37.74 -2.48
C ALA A 235 4.90 -38.39 -3.83
N ILE A 236 4.07 -38.13 -4.84
CA ILE A 236 4.27 -38.65 -6.21
C ILE A 236 5.54 -38.08 -6.82
N VAL A 237 5.78 -36.77 -6.74
CA VAL A 237 7.01 -36.15 -7.30
C VAL A 237 8.27 -36.76 -6.66
N LYS A 238 8.27 -36.96 -5.34
CA LYS A 238 9.40 -37.57 -4.64
C LYS A 238 9.62 -39.03 -5.03
N ALA A 239 8.56 -39.82 -5.21
CA ALA A 239 8.66 -41.20 -5.68
C ALA A 239 9.20 -41.25 -7.12
N ILE A 240 8.73 -40.36 -8.02
CA ILE A 240 9.26 -40.22 -9.37
C ILE A 240 10.79 -39.92 -9.32
N LEU A 241 11.21 -39.01 -8.48
CA LEU A 241 12.63 -38.65 -8.33
C LEU A 241 13.47 -39.75 -7.68
N ALA A 242 12.83 -40.62 -6.87
CA ALA A 242 13.45 -41.81 -6.31
C ALA A 242 13.58 -42.96 -7.33
N GLY A 243 13.06 -42.82 -8.55
CA GLY A 243 13.17 -43.79 -9.61
C GLY A 243 11.91 -44.62 -9.89
N ASP A 244 10.82 -44.38 -9.12
CA ASP A 244 9.56 -45.09 -9.39
C ASP A 244 8.91 -44.59 -10.68
N ARG A 245 8.46 -45.54 -11.51
CA ARG A 245 7.86 -45.27 -12.82
C ARG A 245 6.54 -46.02 -13.03
N ASP A 246 6.15 -46.88 -12.07
CA ASP A 246 4.88 -47.60 -12.16
C ASP A 246 3.70 -46.64 -11.86
N PRO A 247 2.82 -46.37 -12.85
CA PRO A 247 1.71 -45.46 -12.66
C PRO A 247 0.77 -45.84 -11.53
N TYR A 248 0.58 -47.12 -11.29
CA TYR A 248 -0.31 -47.63 -10.22
C TYR A 248 0.32 -47.49 -8.83
N GLN A 249 1.62 -47.77 -8.69
CA GLN A 249 2.33 -47.58 -7.44
C GLN A 249 2.37 -46.08 -7.08
N LEU A 250 2.63 -45.19 -8.07
CA LEU A 250 2.57 -43.77 -7.86
C LEU A 250 1.16 -43.27 -7.51
N ALA A 251 0.11 -43.80 -8.14
CA ALA A 251 -1.27 -43.45 -7.86
C ALA A 251 -1.74 -43.91 -6.45
N ALA A 252 -1.21 -45.01 -5.94
CA ALA A 252 -1.48 -45.51 -4.59
C ALA A 252 -1.03 -44.54 -3.48
N LEU A 253 -0.13 -43.59 -3.77
CA LEU A 253 0.27 -42.51 -2.87
C LEU A 253 -0.83 -41.45 -2.67
N ARG A 254 -2.00 -41.66 -3.27
CA ARG A 254 -3.16 -40.76 -3.18
C ARG A 254 -3.65 -40.62 -1.75
N ASN A 255 -3.82 -39.39 -1.31
CA ASN A 255 -4.54 -39.11 -0.06
C ASN A 255 -6.06 -39.28 -0.28
N TRP A 256 -6.78 -39.87 0.69
CA TRP A 256 -8.23 -40.09 0.65
C TRP A 256 -9.09 -38.85 0.32
N ARG A 257 -8.52 -37.63 0.50
CA ARG A 257 -9.19 -36.34 0.17
C ARG A 257 -9.14 -35.97 -1.31
N VAL A 258 -8.32 -36.62 -2.09
CA VAL A 258 -8.22 -36.39 -3.54
C VAL A 258 -9.47 -36.94 -4.21
N LYS A 259 -10.11 -36.14 -5.07
CA LYS A 259 -11.37 -36.54 -5.72
C LYS A 259 -11.16 -37.50 -6.87
N ALA A 260 -10.03 -37.35 -7.60
CA ALA A 260 -9.71 -38.25 -8.71
C ALA A 260 -9.49 -39.69 -8.21
N SER A 261 -9.92 -40.66 -8.98
CA SER A 261 -9.68 -42.06 -8.68
C SER A 261 -8.21 -42.46 -8.87
N GLU A 262 -7.82 -43.64 -8.38
CA GLU A 262 -6.46 -44.13 -8.59
C GLU A 262 -6.18 -44.40 -10.08
N GLU A 263 -7.20 -44.94 -10.81
CA GLU A 263 -7.09 -45.18 -12.25
C GLU A 263 -6.96 -43.88 -13.05
N GLU A 264 -7.64 -42.80 -12.64
CA GLU A 264 -7.49 -41.47 -13.27
C GLU A 264 -6.11 -40.90 -13.02
N ILE A 265 -5.57 -41.05 -11.80
CA ILE A 265 -4.21 -40.59 -11.47
C ILE A 265 -3.19 -41.47 -12.21
N ALA A 266 -3.32 -42.79 -12.22
CA ALA A 266 -2.42 -43.71 -12.92
C ALA A 266 -2.32 -43.34 -14.42
N ARG A 267 -3.47 -43.18 -15.09
CA ARG A 267 -3.49 -42.73 -16.50
C ARG A 267 -2.81 -41.38 -16.74
N SER A 268 -2.89 -40.46 -15.78
CA SER A 268 -2.22 -39.16 -15.88
C SER A 268 -0.69 -39.24 -15.71
N LEU A 269 -0.19 -40.38 -15.20
CA LEU A 269 1.22 -40.65 -14.94
C LEU A 269 1.90 -41.50 -16.03
N GLU A 270 1.13 -41.95 -17.03
CA GLU A 270 1.65 -42.63 -18.22
C GLU A 270 2.37 -41.61 -19.08
N GLY A 271 3.66 -41.42 -18.85
CA GLY A 271 4.46 -40.40 -19.51
C GLY A 271 5.68 -40.95 -20.24
N ASN A 272 6.36 -40.05 -20.91
CA ASN A 272 7.64 -40.32 -21.56
C ASN A 272 8.79 -39.77 -20.70
N TRP A 273 9.46 -40.64 -19.99
CA TRP A 273 10.50 -40.28 -19.03
C TRP A 273 11.78 -39.84 -19.76
N GLN A 274 12.22 -38.61 -19.48
CA GLN A 274 13.41 -37.99 -20.08
C GLN A 274 14.35 -37.53 -18.95
N GLU A 275 15.61 -38.01 -19.00
CA GLU A 275 16.59 -37.77 -17.93
C GLU A 275 16.90 -36.29 -17.72
N ASP A 276 16.96 -35.49 -18.79
CA ASP A 276 17.17 -34.05 -18.71
C ASP A 276 16.00 -33.32 -18.02
N LEU A 277 14.76 -33.76 -18.28
CA LEU A 277 13.57 -33.17 -17.61
C LEU A 277 13.41 -33.67 -16.16
N LEU A 278 13.82 -34.92 -15.87
CA LEU A 278 13.91 -35.42 -14.51
C LEU A 278 14.96 -34.64 -13.69
N PHE A 279 16.10 -34.34 -14.30
CA PHE A 279 17.09 -33.46 -13.68
C PHE A 279 16.54 -32.07 -13.39
N VAL A 280 15.81 -31.45 -14.33
CA VAL A 280 15.13 -30.16 -14.08
C VAL A 280 14.09 -30.29 -12.97
N LEU A 281 13.29 -31.37 -12.94
CA LEU A 281 12.30 -31.61 -11.91
C LEU A 281 12.95 -31.70 -10.52
N GLN A 282 14.09 -32.40 -10.39
CA GLN A 282 14.88 -32.49 -9.16
C GLN A 282 15.34 -31.10 -8.69
N GLN A 283 15.95 -30.32 -9.58
CA GLN A 283 16.44 -28.98 -9.24
C GLN A 283 15.30 -28.05 -8.74
N GLU A 284 14.14 -28.13 -9.38
CA GLU A 284 12.99 -27.29 -8.98
C GLU A 284 12.32 -27.80 -7.68
N GLN A 285 12.35 -29.10 -7.41
CA GLN A 285 11.91 -29.69 -6.15
C GLN A 285 12.84 -29.24 -4.99
N ASP A 286 14.16 -29.30 -5.18
CA ASP A 286 15.14 -28.86 -4.19
C ASP A 286 15.00 -27.37 -3.89
N GLY A 287 14.79 -26.56 -4.93
CA GLY A 287 14.53 -25.11 -4.81
C GLY A 287 13.24 -24.81 -4.05
N TYR A 288 12.18 -25.59 -4.29
CA TYR A 288 10.93 -25.48 -3.56
C TYR A 288 11.11 -25.82 -2.05
N GLU A 289 11.77 -26.94 -1.75
CA GLU A 289 12.02 -27.36 -0.36
C GLU A 289 12.93 -26.37 0.38
N PHE A 290 13.94 -25.82 -0.30
CA PHE A 290 14.77 -24.75 0.24
C PHE A 290 13.94 -23.54 0.63
N CYS A 291 13.04 -23.08 -0.28
CA CYS A 291 12.14 -21.98 0.03
C CYS A 291 11.24 -22.27 1.23
N GLN A 292 10.74 -23.51 1.38
CA GLN A 292 9.90 -23.90 2.52
C GLN A 292 10.67 -23.83 3.84
N ARG A 293 11.92 -24.32 3.89
CA ARG A 293 12.78 -24.23 5.08
C ARG A 293 13.05 -22.76 5.44
N GLN A 294 13.42 -21.94 4.45
CA GLN A 294 13.68 -20.50 4.68
C GLN A 294 12.43 -19.73 5.15
N MET A 295 11.24 -20.10 4.65
CA MET A 295 9.98 -19.52 5.15
C MET A 295 9.73 -19.87 6.63
N ALA A 296 10.02 -21.11 7.03
CA ALA A 296 9.89 -21.53 8.43
C ALA A 296 10.85 -20.75 9.36
N GLU A 297 12.08 -20.51 8.92
CA GLU A 297 13.04 -19.67 9.64
C GLU A 297 12.56 -18.21 9.75
N CYS A 298 12.02 -17.65 8.66
CA CYS A 298 11.41 -16.32 8.68
C CYS A 298 10.24 -16.25 9.67
N ASP A 299 9.39 -17.28 9.71
CA ASP A 299 8.25 -17.36 10.64
C ASP A 299 8.73 -17.39 12.09
N GLN A 300 9.76 -18.17 12.39
CA GLN A 300 10.34 -18.26 13.72
C GLN A 300 10.95 -16.91 14.17
N ARG A 301 11.75 -16.27 13.29
CA ARG A 301 12.34 -14.95 13.58
C ARG A 301 11.27 -13.88 13.75
N LEU A 302 10.26 -13.89 12.90
CA LEU A 302 9.14 -12.96 13.00
C LEU A 302 8.38 -13.15 14.31
N GLN A 303 8.06 -14.37 14.70
CA GLN A 303 7.39 -14.68 15.97
C GLN A 303 8.20 -14.16 17.16
N GLN A 304 9.48 -14.49 17.24
CA GLN A 304 10.39 -14.01 18.30
C GLN A 304 10.42 -12.49 18.38
N TYR A 305 10.45 -11.82 17.23
CA TYR A 305 10.46 -10.37 17.18
C TYR A 305 9.13 -9.77 17.65
N LEU A 306 8.00 -10.30 17.18
CA LEU A 306 6.67 -9.80 17.59
C LEU A 306 6.48 -9.96 19.11
N GLN A 307 6.95 -11.05 19.72
CA GLN A 307 6.87 -11.28 21.17
C GLN A 307 7.66 -10.26 22.01
N GLN A 308 8.67 -9.61 21.44
CA GLN A 308 9.42 -8.55 22.10
C GLN A 308 8.71 -7.19 22.11
N LEU A 309 7.69 -7.02 21.23
CA LEU A 309 6.93 -5.78 21.16
C LEU A 309 5.93 -5.67 22.32
N GLU A 310 5.66 -4.44 22.70
CA GLU A 310 4.71 -4.09 23.77
C GLU A 310 3.33 -4.75 23.57
N ASP A 311 2.76 -5.26 24.65
CA ASP A 311 1.38 -5.74 24.70
C ASP A 311 0.41 -4.57 24.87
N ARG A 312 -0.40 -4.35 23.86
CA ARG A 312 -1.42 -3.28 23.81
C ARG A 312 -2.83 -3.82 23.86
N SER A 313 -3.02 -5.11 24.13
CA SER A 313 -4.34 -5.71 24.26
C SER A 313 -5.09 -5.27 25.53
N GLN A 314 -4.37 -4.66 26.50
CA GLN A 314 -4.91 -4.21 27.77
C GLN A 314 -5.66 -5.32 28.55
N GLY A 315 -5.21 -6.57 28.39
CA GLY A 315 -5.87 -7.74 29.00
C GLY A 315 -7.19 -8.15 28.35
N VAL A 316 -7.60 -7.50 27.26
CA VAL A 316 -8.78 -7.91 26.48
C VAL A 316 -8.46 -9.18 25.71
N GLY A 317 -9.29 -10.20 25.83
CA GLY A 317 -9.18 -11.44 25.09
C GLY A 317 -9.36 -11.23 23.58
N LEU A 318 -8.69 -12.07 22.78
CA LEU A 318 -8.86 -12.04 21.31
C LEU A 318 -10.34 -12.28 20.95
N PRO A 319 -10.96 -11.40 20.14
CA PRO A 319 -12.35 -11.56 19.71
C PRO A 319 -12.59 -12.91 19.03
N GLU A 320 -13.79 -13.49 19.22
CA GLU A 320 -14.15 -14.72 18.55
C GLU A 320 -14.03 -14.61 17.03
N GLU A 321 -13.56 -15.67 16.39
CA GLU A 321 -13.43 -15.72 14.95
C GLU A 321 -14.82 -15.84 14.31
N LYS A 322 -15.27 -14.84 13.56
CA LYS A 322 -16.58 -14.84 12.87
C LYS A 322 -16.76 -16.00 11.87
N ARG A 323 -15.70 -16.72 11.55
CA ARG A 323 -15.62 -17.74 10.51
C ARG A 323 -15.52 -19.18 11.03
N LYS A 324 -15.92 -19.46 12.27
CA LYS A 324 -15.76 -20.80 12.89
C LYS A 324 -16.30 -21.97 12.05
N GLU A 325 -17.31 -21.80 11.23
CA GLU A 325 -17.95 -22.92 10.53
C GLU A 325 -17.30 -23.33 9.20
N ARG A 326 -16.66 -22.42 8.46
CA ARG A 326 -16.11 -22.72 7.12
C ARG A 326 -14.62 -23.01 7.06
N LEU A 327 -13.83 -22.65 8.06
CA LEU A 327 -12.36 -22.66 7.98
C LEU A 327 -11.62 -23.56 8.97
N ARG A 328 -12.29 -24.46 9.68
CA ARG A 328 -11.62 -25.60 10.32
C ARG A 328 -10.84 -26.50 9.35
N LYS A 329 -10.87 -26.18 8.05
CA LYS A 329 -10.29 -26.98 6.98
C LYS A 329 -9.20 -26.19 6.24
N LYS A 330 -7.96 -26.55 6.53
CA LYS A 330 -6.69 -26.23 5.88
C LYS A 330 -5.98 -24.99 6.42
N LYS A 331 -4.91 -25.22 7.21
CA LYS A 331 -3.75 -24.32 7.15
C LYS A 331 -3.38 -24.21 5.66
N LYS A 332 -3.48 -23.01 5.10
CA LYS A 332 -3.00 -22.76 3.73
C LYS A 332 -1.50 -23.06 3.74
N GLY A 333 -0.97 -23.79 2.75
CA GLY A 333 0.43 -24.22 2.72
C GLY A 333 1.46 -23.10 2.89
N ASN A 334 1.06 -21.84 2.59
CA ASN A 334 1.90 -20.65 2.77
C ASN A 334 1.49 -19.80 4.00
N ALA A 335 0.61 -20.30 4.90
CA ALA A 335 0.28 -19.58 6.12
C ALA A 335 1.46 -19.64 7.11
N PRO A 336 1.68 -18.58 7.92
CA PRO A 336 2.66 -18.63 9.00
C PRO A 336 2.45 -19.81 9.95
N GLN A 337 3.54 -20.39 10.46
CA GLN A 337 3.48 -21.60 11.27
C GLN A 337 3.06 -21.36 12.73
N PHE A 338 2.93 -20.09 13.14
CA PHE A 338 2.49 -19.67 14.47
C PHE A 338 1.14 -18.92 14.41
N ASP A 339 0.54 -18.65 15.56
CA ASP A 339 -0.70 -17.86 15.66
C ASP A 339 -0.41 -16.36 15.45
N LEU A 340 -0.23 -15.98 14.18
CA LEU A 340 0.01 -14.60 13.79
C LEU A 340 -1.17 -13.69 14.17
N ARG A 341 -2.43 -14.18 14.19
CA ARG A 341 -3.61 -13.37 14.55
C ARG A 341 -3.53 -12.91 16.01
N ALA A 342 -3.22 -13.83 16.91
CA ALA A 342 -3.07 -13.53 18.33
C ALA A 342 -1.95 -12.50 18.56
N GLU A 343 -0.79 -12.68 17.92
CA GLU A 343 0.34 -11.74 18.04
C GLU A 343 -0.01 -10.34 17.52
N LEU A 344 -0.68 -10.24 16.37
CA LEU A 344 -1.09 -8.95 15.80
C LEU A 344 -2.13 -8.25 16.67
N PHE A 345 -3.04 -8.99 17.29
CA PHE A 345 -3.98 -8.44 18.26
C PHE A 345 -3.28 -7.96 19.53
N ARG A 346 -2.36 -8.78 20.08
CA ARG A 346 -1.59 -8.43 21.26
C ARG A 346 -0.85 -7.11 21.09
N MET A 347 -0.15 -6.92 19.97
CA MET A 347 0.66 -5.72 19.71
C MET A 347 -0.16 -4.48 19.30
N THR A 348 -1.40 -4.62 18.85
CA THR A 348 -2.20 -3.48 18.36
C THR A 348 -3.44 -3.18 19.19
N GLY A 349 -3.90 -4.12 20.02
CA GLY A 349 -5.18 -4.08 20.70
C GLY A 349 -6.40 -4.16 19.75
N THR A 350 -6.17 -4.45 18.45
CA THR A 350 -7.21 -4.36 17.41
C THR A 350 -7.15 -5.57 16.48
N ASP A 351 -8.26 -6.28 16.32
CA ASP A 351 -8.37 -7.40 15.37
C ASP A 351 -8.94 -6.95 14.02
N LEU A 352 -8.05 -6.61 13.08
CA LEU A 352 -8.45 -6.21 11.74
C LEU A 352 -9.09 -7.35 10.93
N THR A 353 -8.93 -8.61 11.33
CA THR A 353 -9.55 -9.76 10.65
C THR A 353 -11.07 -9.80 10.82
N GLN A 354 -11.61 -8.99 11.73
CA GLN A 354 -13.04 -8.77 11.87
C GLN A 354 -13.65 -8.07 10.65
N ILE A 355 -12.85 -7.35 9.84
CA ILE A 355 -13.32 -6.73 8.61
C ILE A 355 -13.39 -7.79 7.51
N ASP A 356 -14.57 -7.95 6.89
CA ASP A 356 -14.72 -8.90 5.79
C ASP A 356 -13.75 -8.64 4.65
N GLY A 357 -13.13 -9.72 4.18
CA GLY A 357 -12.11 -9.70 3.13
C GLY A 357 -10.69 -9.47 3.63
N ILE A 358 -10.49 -9.01 4.87
CA ILE A 358 -9.16 -8.87 5.48
C ILE A 358 -8.82 -10.15 6.24
N ASP A 359 -7.78 -10.85 5.81
CA ASP A 359 -7.20 -11.99 6.50
C ASP A 359 -5.96 -11.60 7.29
N VAL A 360 -5.40 -12.56 8.03
CA VAL A 360 -4.20 -12.35 8.87
C VAL A 360 -3.00 -11.89 8.04
N THR A 361 -2.82 -12.41 6.83
CA THR A 361 -1.71 -12.03 5.95
C THR A 361 -1.86 -10.62 5.40
N THR A 362 -3.09 -10.21 5.09
CA THR A 362 -3.42 -8.84 4.71
C THR A 362 -3.17 -7.89 5.89
N THR A 363 -3.61 -8.26 7.10
CA THR A 363 -3.37 -7.50 8.33
C THR A 363 -1.88 -7.31 8.56
N MET A 364 -1.09 -8.38 8.51
CA MET A 364 0.36 -8.30 8.66
C MET A 364 1.00 -7.40 7.60
N THR A 365 0.54 -7.47 6.34
CA THR A 365 1.03 -6.59 5.27
C THR A 365 0.72 -5.12 5.56
N ILE A 366 -0.49 -4.81 6.06
CA ILE A 366 -0.86 -3.43 6.42
C ILE A 366 0.04 -2.92 7.54
N LEU A 367 0.17 -3.69 8.63
CA LEU A 367 0.93 -3.29 9.81
C LEU A 367 2.44 -3.20 9.55
N SER A 368 3.00 -4.10 8.74
CA SER A 368 4.42 -4.05 8.36
C SER A 368 4.78 -2.89 7.44
N GLU A 369 3.82 -2.37 6.67
CA GLU A 369 4.08 -1.27 5.73
C GLU A 369 3.65 0.11 6.26
N ALA A 370 2.54 0.20 6.99
CA ALA A 370 2.01 1.45 7.51
C ALA A 370 2.27 1.63 9.02
N GLY A 371 2.43 0.53 9.76
CA GLY A 371 2.42 0.53 11.21
C GLY A 371 1.01 0.54 11.77
N TRP A 372 0.92 0.57 13.09
CA TRP A 372 -0.34 0.68 13.83
C TRP A 372 -0.65 2.11 14.27
N ASP A 373 0.36 3.01 14.31
CA ASP A 373 0.14 4.42 14.63
C ASP A 373 -0.39 5.19 13.41
N MET A 374 -1.69 5.46 13.43
CA MET A 374 -2.36 6.25 12.40
C MET A 374 -2.23 7.77 12.58
N SER A 375 -1.55 8.27 13.62
CA SER A 375 -1.37 9.71 13.89
C SER A 375 -0.64 10.44 12.76
N LYS A 376 0.21 9.73 12.03
CA LYS A 376 0.93 10.24 10.85
C LYS A 376 0.01 10.77 9.75
N TRP A 377 -1.22 10.30 9.70
CA TRP A 377 -2.25 10.80 8.77
C TRP A 377 -3.33 11.54 9.55
N LYS A 378 -3.51 12.83 9.29
CA LYS A 378 -4.49 13.68 9.98
C LYS A 378 -5.92 13.14 9.93
N THR A 379 -6.29 12.50 8.81
CA THR A 379 -7.62 11.89 8.61
C THR A 379 -7.52 10.62 7.77
N GLU A 380 -8.60 9.81 7.76
CA GLU A 380 -8.74 8.64 6.90
C GLU A 380 -8.58 8.97 5.41
N HIS A 381 -8.94 10.20 4.99
CA HIS A 381 -8.77 10.65 3.60
C HIS A 381 -7.30 10.84 3.24
N HIS A 382 -6.46 11.33 4.16
CA HIS A 382 -5.02 11.42 3.95
C HIS A 382 -4.38 10.03 3.84
N PHE A 383 -4.83 9.07 4.66
CA PHE A 383 -4.37 7.68 4.56
C PHE A 383 -4.74 7.03 3.22
N VAL A 384 -6.00 7.18 2.78
CA VAL A 384 -6.48 6.68 1.48
C VAL A 384 -5.76 7.37 0.31
N SER A 385 -5.44 8.66 0.44
CA SER A 385 -4.64 9.40 -0.55
C SER A 385 -3.20 8.89 -0.63
N TRP A 386 -2.57 8.63 0.51
CA TRP A 386 -1.23 8.04 0.57
C TRP A 386 -1.20 6.66 -0.09
N LEU A 387 -2.25 5.86 0.07
CA LEU A 387 -2.44 4.58 -0.62
C LEU A 387 -2.76 4.73 -2.12
N ARG A 388 -2.94 5.95 -2.64
CA ARG A 388 -3.35 6.22 -4.03
C ARG A 388 -4.66 5.52 -4.43
N LEU A 389 -5.55 5.34 -3.48
CA LEU A 389 -6.88 4.77 -3.68
C LEU A 389 -7.93 5.83 -4.02
N CYS A 390 -7.61 7.11 -3.85
CA CYS A 390 -8.45 8.23 -4.29
C CYS A 390 -8.48 8.34 -5.83
N PRO A 391 -9.58 8.87 -6.40
CA PRO A 391 -9.60 9.31 -7.79
C PRO A 391 -8.57 10.44 -8.01
N ASP A 392 -7.84 10.38 -9.13
CA ASP A 392 -6.93 11.45 -9.57
C ASP A 392 -7.66 12.29 -10.64
N ASN A 393 -8.63 13.08 -10.18
CA ASN A 393 -9.42 13.93 -11.07
C ASN A 393 -8.67 15.23 -11.34
N ARG A 394 -8.50 15.58 -12.60
CA ARG A 394 -8.03 16.90 -13.02
C ARG A 394 -9.26 17.82 -13.10
N ILE A 395 -9.28 18.86 -12.28
CA ILE A 395 -10.40 19.79 -12.17
C ILE A 395 -9.94 21.15 -12.68
N SER A 396 -10.76 21.79 -13.52
CA SER A 396 -10.62 23.18 -13.94
C SER A 396 -12.00 23.83 -13.96
N GLY A 397 -12.17 24.97 -13.28
CA GLY A 397 -13.44 25.67 -13.18
C GLY A 397 -14.61 24.77 -12.74
N ASP A 398 -14.41 24.04 -11.64
CA ASP A 398 -15.38 23.07 -11.05
C ASP A 398 -15.78 21.89 -11.95
N LYS A 399 -15.20 21.79 -13.15
CA LYS A 399 -15.44 20.66 -14.07
C LYS A 399 -14.27 19.67 -14.05
N ILE A 400 -14.59 18.37 -14.04
CA ILE A 400 -13.60 17.31 -14.20
C ILE A 400 -13.22 17.25 -15.68
N ILE A 401 -12.02 17.77 -16.02
CA ILE A 401 -11.47 17.79 -17.40
C ILE A 401 -10.69 16.51 -17.75
N GLY A 402 -10.42 15.66 -16.79
CA GLY A 402 -9.74 14.40 -17.01
C GLY A 402 -9.65 13.53 -15.76
N LYS A 403 -9.59 12.22 -15.97
CA LYS A 403 -9.36 11.23 -14.91
C LYS A 403 -7.96 10.68 -15.07
N GLY A 404 -7.06 11.01 -14.14
CA GLY A 404 -5.72 10.46 -14.09
C GLY A 404 -5.71 9.04 -13.50
N ARG A 405 -4.73 8.24 -13.90
CA ARG A 405 -4.39 6.98 -13.24
C ARG A 405 -2.98 7.10 -12.69
N LEU A 406 -2.85 7.22 -11.37
CA LEU A 406 -1.54 7.12 -10.74
C LEU A 406 -1.17 5.64 -10.61
N PRO A 407 -0.03 5.21 -11.20
CA PRO A 407 0.48 3.87 -10.95
C PRO A 407 0.80 3.73 -9.46
N THR A 408 0.49 2.57 -8.91
CA THR A 408 0.77 2.29 -7.49
C THR A 408 1.52 0.98 -7.35
N ASN A 409 2.68 1.03 -6.70
CA ASN A 409 3.46 -0.12 -6.27
C ASN A 409 3.34 -0.34 -4.75
N ASN A 410 2.42 0.36 -4.09
CA ASN A 410 2.22 0.22 -2.66
C ASN A 410 1.66 -1.17 -2.32
N ARG A 411 2.37 -1.92 -1.47
CA ARG A 411 2.00 -3.30 -1.08
C ARG A 411 0.67 -3.34 -0.33
N VAL A 412 0.40 -2.35 0.54
CA VAL A 412 -0.89 -2.24 1.24
C VAL A 412 -2.04 -2.05 0.26
N THR A 413 -1.85 -1.20 -0.75
CA THR A 413 -2.86 -0.99 -1.79
C THR A 413 -3.17 -2.27 -2.55
N ASN A 414 -2.15 -3.05 -2.89
CA ASN A 414 -2.33 -4.32 -3.58
C ASN A 414 -3.03 -5.34 -2.66
N ALA A 415 -2.65 -5.44 -1.39
CA ALA A 415 -3.30 -6.30 -0.41
C ALA A 415 -4.78 -5.94 -0.23
N LEU A 416 -5.10 -4.65 -0.06
CA LEU A 416 -6.49 -4.18 0.07
C LEU A 416 -7.31 -4.38 -1.21
N ARG A 417 -6.71 -4.30 -2.41
CA ARG A 417 -7.39 -4.61 -3.67
C ARG A 417 -7.71 -6.11 -3.77
N MET A 418 -6.79 -6.97 -3.35
CA MET A 418 -7.04 -8.41 -3.27
C MET A 418 -8.13 -8.71 -2.26
N ALA A 419 -8.05 -8.15 -1.06
CA ALA A 419 -9.10 -8.25 -0.04
C ALA A 419 -10.47 -7.78 -0.57
N ALA A 420 -10.53 -6.65 -1.27
CA ALA A 420 -11.75 -6.15 -1.88
C ALA A 420 -12.33 -7.11 -2.94
N SER A 421 -11.47 -7.81 -3.71
CA SER A 421 -11.94 -8.75 -4.73
C SER A 421 -12.66 -9.97 -4.15
N THR A 422 -12.30 -10.40 -2.92
CA THR A 422 -12.93 -11.54 -2.25
C THR A 422 -14.37 -11.24 -1.80
N LEU A 423 -14.70 -9.95 -1.61
CA LEU A 423 -16.06 -9.52 -1.21
C LEU A 423 -17.15 -9.89 -2.22
N ARG A 424 -16.78 -10.24 -3.46
CA ARG A 424 -17.73 -10.65 -4.48
C ARG A 424 -18.65 -11.78 -4.02
N LEU A 425 -18.09 -12.74 -3.29
CA LEU A 425 -18.77 -13.94 -2.82
C LEU A 425 -19.29 -13.84 -1.38
N SER A 426 -19.11 -12.71 -0.73
CA SER A 426 -19.47 -12.53 0.67
C SER A 426 -20.94 -12.09 0.82
N ASN A 427 -21.67 -12.75 1.74
CA ASN A 427 -23.05 -12.41 2.11
C ASN A 427 -23.12 -11.39 3.26
N THR A 428 -22.26 -10.38 3.21
CA THR A 428 -22.11 -9.33 4.23
C THR A 428 -22.50 -7.98 3.66
N TYR A 429 -22.59 -6.97 4.52
CA TYR A 429 -22.81 -5.57 4.12
C TYR A 429 -21.81 -5.12 3.04
N LEU A 430 -20.51 -5.40 3.25
CA LEU A 430 -19.46 -5.03 2.31
C LEU A 430 -19.58 -5.81 0.99
N GLY A 431 -20.00 -7.07 1.05
CA GLY A 431 -20.26 -7.89 -0.14
C GLY A 431 -21.42 -7.35 -0.98
N ALA A 432 -22.54 -6.99 -0.37
CA ALA A 432 -23.68 -6.37 -1.05
C ALA A 432 -23.27 -5.04 -1.71
N GLN A 433 -22.54 -4.19 -0.98
CA GLN A 433 -22.00 -2.94 -1.52
C GLN A 433 -21.08 -3.18 -2.71
N PHE A 434 -20.19 -4.17 -2.65
CA PHE A 434 -19.29 -4.52 -3.76
C PHE A 434 -20.07 -4.95 -5.01
N ARG A 435 -21.01 -5.89 -4.88
CA ARG A 435 -21.81 -6.40 -6.02
C ARG A 435 -22.54 -5.29 -6.73
N ARG A 436 -23.10 -4.37 -5.97
CA ARG A 436 -23.79 -3.20 -6.53
C ARG A 436 -22.85 -2.23 -7.23
N LEU A 437 -21.71 -1.87 -6.62
CA LEU A 437 -20.71 -1.01 -7.27
C LEU A 437 -20.18 -1.66 -8.55
N ARG A 438 -19.99 -2.99 -8.54
CA ARG A 438 -19.56 -3.73 -9.72
C ARG A 438 -20.57 -3.67 -10.86
N ALA A 439 -21.85 -3.83 -10.57
CA ALA A 439 -22.91 -3.73 -11.57
C ALA A 439 -22.98 -2.33 -12.20
N LYS A 440 -22.77 -1.26 -11.39
CA LYS A 440 -22.84 0.13 -11.86
C LYS A 440 -21.56 0.62 -12.55
N LEU A 441 -20.38 0.25 -12.07
CA LEU A 441 -19.09 0.88 -12.42
C LEU A 441 -18.09 -0.08 -13.08
N GLY A 442 -18.42 -1.38 -13.15
CA GLY A 442 -17.51 -2.42 -13.57
C GLY A 442 -16.55 -2.88 -12.46
N ALA A 443 -15.92 -4.05 -12.66
CA ALA A 443 -15.10 -4.71 -11.63
C ALA A 443 -13.85 -3.90 -11.20
N PRO A 444 -13.05 -3.32 -12.11
CA PRO A 444 -11.82 -2.62 -11.70
C PRO A 444 -12.09 -1.40 -10.82
N VAL A 445 -13.15 -0.64 -11.12
CA VAL A 445 -13.54 0.56 -10.36
C VAL A 445 -14.14 0.16 -9.01
N ALA A 446 -15.01 -0.88 -8.99
CA ALA A 446 -15.58 -1.40 -7.76
C ALA A 446 -14.50 -1.92 -6.79
N ILE A 447 -13.50 -2.68 -7.28
CA ILE A 447 -12.36 -3.14 -6.47
C ILE A 447 -11.61 -1.96 -5.85
N LYS A 448 -11.31 -0.91 -6.64
CA LYS A 448 -10.60 0.27 -6.12
C LYS A 448 -11.44 1.02 -5.07
N ALA A 449 -12.73 1.20 -5.31
CA ALA A 449 -13.65 1.87 -4.39
C ALA A 449 -13.79 1.10 -3.07
N MET A 450 -13.92 -0.24 -3.14
CA MET A 450 -13.99 -1.07 -1.94
C MET A 450 -12.66 -1.15 -1.21
N ALA A 451 -11.52 -1.21 -1.90
CA ALA A 451 -10.20 -1.09 -1.28
C ALA A 451 -10.06 0.22 -0.49
N ALA A 452 -10.55 1.35 -1.03
CA ALA A 452 -10.60 2.63 -0.32
C ALA A 452 -11.53 2.58 0.91
N LYS A 453 -12.65 1.84 0.82
CA LYS A 453 -13.56 1.62 1.96
C LYS A 453 -12.88 0.79 3.05
N LEU A 454 -12.22 -0.31 2.69
CA LEU A 454 -11.45 -1.14 3.62
C LEU A 454 -10.34 -0.33 4.31
N ALA A 455 -9.60 0.50 3.56
CA ALA A 455 -8.57 1.38 4.12
C ALA A 455 -9.13 2.33 5.19
N ARG A 456 -10.32 2.90 4.97
CA ARG A 456 -10.97 3.76 5.98
C ARG A 456 -11.37 2.99 7.23
N LEU A 457 -11.88 1.77 7.08
CA LEU A 457 -12.22 0.92 8.22
C LEU A 457 -10.97 0.58 9.03
N VAL A 458 -9.89 0.16 8.37
CA VAL A 458 -8.58 -0.09 9.02
C VAL A 458 -8.11 1.15 9.78
N TYR A 459 -8.12 2.33 9.14
CA TYR A 459 -7.73 3.58 9.78
C TYR A 459 -8.56 3.84 11.05
N ARG A 460 -9.89 3.70 10.97
CA ARG A 460 -10.80 3.97 12.10
C ARG A 460 -10.58 2.99 13.23
N MET A 461 -10.39 1.71 12.94
CA MET A 461 -10.12 0.70 13.96
C MET A 461 -8.79 0.97 14.67
N LEU A 462 -7.71 1.22 13.94
CA LEU A 462 -6.39 1.49 14.52
C LEU A 462 -6.30 2.87 15.21
N ARG A 463 -6.98 3.90 14.69
CA ARG A 463 -6.89 5.27 15.23
C ARG A 463 -7.77 5.51 16.43
N TYR A 464 -8.99 4.94 16.43
CA TYR A 464 -10.02 5.25 17.39
C TYR A 464 -10.49 4.05 18.21
N GLY A 465 -9.89 2.86 18.03
CA GLY A 465 -10.35 1.63 18.68
C GLY A 465 -11.77 1.21 18.31
N MET A 466 -12.29 1.66 17.14
CA MET A 466 -13.65 1.34 16.72
C MET A 466 -13.77 -0.15 16.40
N GLN A 467 -14.82 -0.79 16.90
CA GLN A 467 -15.14 -2.17 16.53
C GLN A 467 -15.88 -2.21 15.19
N PHE A 468 -15.54 -3.17 14.37
CA PHE A 468 -16.30 -3.45 13.14
C PHE A 468 -17.45 -4.41 13.43
N ILE A 469 -18.67 -3.97 13.11
CA ILE A 469 -19.89 -4.77 13.21
C ILE A 469 -20.47 -4.92 11.80
N ASP A 470 -20.54 -6.16 11.30
CA ASP A 470 -21.24 -6.43 10.05
C ASP A 470 -22.76 -6.44 10.31
N ARG A 471 -23.47 -5.55 9.60
CA ARG A 471 -24.94 -5.43 9.68
C ARG A 471 -25.68 -6.33 8.67
N GLY A 472 -24.93 -7.11 7.88
CA GLY A 472 -25.47 -8.00 6.88
C GLY A 472 -25.87 -7.33 5.54
N ALA A 473 -26.05 -8.17 4.52
CA ALA A 473 -26.40 -7.74 3.18
C ALA A 473 -27.80 -7.09 3.12
N GLU A 474 -28.77 -7.68 3.81
CA GLU A 474 -30.17 -7.21 3.81
C GLU A 474 -30.29 -5.78 4.37
N PHE A 475 -29.54 -5.48 5.44
CA PHE A 475 -29.49 -4.12 5.99
C PHE A 475 -28.94 -3.13 4.96
N TYR A 476 -27.90 -3.49 4.21
CA TYR A 476 -27.36 -2.65 3.14
C TYR A 476 -28.40 -2.37 2.07
N ASP A 477 -29.11 -3.41 1.60
CA ASP A 477 -30.08 -3.29 0.54
C ASP A 477 -31.30 -2.47 0.96
N ALA A 478 -31.76 -2.62 2.23
CA ALA A 478 -32.84 -1.81 2.79
C ALA A 478 -32.44 -0.33 2.92
N GLN A 479 -31.25 -0.05 3.47
CA GLN A 479 -30.72 1.31 3.57
C GLN A 479 -30.60 1.97 2.21
N HIS A 480 -30.14 1.20 1.22
CA HIS A 480 -29.99 1.73 -0.12
C HIS A 480 -31.35 2.02 -0.80
N ARG A 481 -32.35 1.14 -0.69
CA ARG A 481 -33.70 1.39 -1.18
C ARG A 481 -34.27 2.67 -0.57
N LYS A 482 -34.07 2.86 0.74
CA LYS A 482 -34.50 4.09 1.43
C LYS A 482 -33.85 5.35 0.83
N LEU A 483 -32.55 5.31 0.54
CA LEU A 483 -31.84 6.44 -0.09
C LEU A 483 -32.32 6.69 -1.53
N GLN A 484 -32.65 5.65 -2.30
CA GLN A 484 -33.23 5.81 -3.63
C GLN A 484 -34.61 6.48 -3.60
N ILE A 485 -35.47 6.05 -2.68
CA ILE A 485 -36.80 6.66 -2.49
C ILE A 485 -36.64 8.14 -2.12
N LEU A 486 -35.76 8.47 -1.16
CA LEU A 486 -35.50 9.86 -0.77
C LEU A 486 -34.98 10.71 -1.94
N SER A 487 -34.13 10.14 -2.81
CA SER A 487 -33.65 10.88 -4.00
C SER A 487 -34.73 11.12 -5.04
N LEU A 488 -35.73 10.24 -5.13
CA LEU A 488 -36.89 10.42 -6.02
C LEU A 488 -37.90 11.45 -5.46
N ILE A 489 -38.01 11.58 -4.16
CA ILE A 489 -38.88 12.57 -3.51
C ILE A 489 -38.31 13.99 -3.64
N HIS A 490 -36.97 14.13 -3.72
CA HIS A 490 -36.30 15.42 -3.86
C HIS A 490 -36.11 15.89 -5.33
N ILE A 491 -36.60 15.16 -6.32
CA ILE A 491 -36.70 15.58 -7.72
C ILE A 491 -38.09 16.15 -7.99
#